data_f714cc4e3425dcdf9f7c88057402be56
#
_entry.id   f714cc4e3425dcdf9f7c88057402be56
#
_cell.length_a   1.000
_cell.length_b   1.000
_cell.length_c   1.000
_cell.angle_alpha   90.00
_cell.angle_beta   90.00
_cell.angle_gamma   90.00
#
_symmetry.space_group_name_H-M   'P 1'
#
loop_
_entity.id
_entity.type
_entity.pdbx_description
1 polymer ?
#
loop_
_entity_poly.entity_id
_entity_poly.type
_entity_poly.pdbx_seq_one_letter_code
_entity_poly.pdbx_strand_id
1 'polypeptide(L)'
;MFENVKVKMMKGYLFLEYPACGTCRKAKKWLDGQKVNYTDRHIVEERPTREELKMWFERSGLPLRKFFNTSGLLYKSMQLKEKLDGMSEGEQLELLASDGKLVKRPLVIGEDFVLLGFKLEEWEKVLLK
;
A
#
# COMPACT_ATOMS: atom_id res chain seq x y z
N MET A 1 6.84 16.03 19.26
CA MET A 1 5.67 16.18 20.07
C MET A 1 4.56 16.94 19.36
N PHE A 2 4.86 18.09 18.87
CA PHE A 2 3.94 18.88 18.08
C PHE A 2 3.42 18.11 16.87
N GLU A 3 4.32 17.43 16.20
CA GLU A 3 3.97 16.65 15.02
C GLU A 3 3.06 15.50 15.34
N ASN A 4 3.27 14.85 16.48
CA ASN A 4 2.42 13.73 16.90
C ASN A 4 0.99 14.19 17.16
N VAL A 5 0.84 15.35 17.77
CA VAL A 5 -0.48 15.93 18.00
C VAL A 5 -1.14 16.25 16.68
N LYS A 6 -0.39 16.85 15.76
CA LYS A 6 -0.90 17.20 14.44
C LYS A 6 -1.36 15.99 13.66
N VAL A 7 -0.57 14.92 13.68
CA VAL A 7 -0.92 13.68 13.00
C VAL A 7 -2.21 13.09 13.57
N LYS A 8 -2.33 13.04 14.90
CA LYS A 8 -3.53 12.53 15.56
C LYS A 8 -4.75 13.36 15.21
N MET A 9 -4.60 14.66 15.16
CA MET A 9 -5.71 15.56 14.87
C MET A 9 -6.21 15.43 13.44
N MET A 10 -5.31 15.15 12.52
CA MET A 10 -5.69 14.98 11.11
C MET A 10 -6.48 13.70 10.89
N LYS A 11 -6.21 12.67 11.69
CA LYS A 11 -6.96 11.40 11.68
C LYS A 11 -7.23 10.86 10.29
N GLY A 12 -6.36 11.15 9.36
CA GLY A 12 -6.51 10.65 8.02
C GLY A 12 -5.73 9.37 7.84
N TYR A 13 -6.04 8.71 6.75
CA TYR A 13 -5.28 7.56 6.31
C TYR A 13 -4.39 7.98 5.15
N LEU A 14 -3.35 7.19 4.89
CA LEU A 14 -2.54 7.39 3.71
C LEU A 14 -3.04 6.42 2.64
N PHE A 15 -3.44 6.96 1.50
CA PHE A 15 -3.94 6.17 0.38
C PHE A 15 -2.93 6.23 -0.75
N LEU A 16 -2.25 5.09 -1.02
CA LEU A 16 -1.29 5.02 -2.11
C LEU A 16 -1.98 4.38 -3.31
N GLU A 17 -1.92 5.08 -4.44
CA GLU A 17 -2.65 4.66 -5.63
C GLU A 17 -1.89 5.02 -6.90
N TYR A 18 -2.29 4.37 -7.99
CA TYR A 18 -1.77 4.68 -9.31
C TYR A 18 -2.95 5.15 -10.15
N PRO A 19 -2.97 6.42 -10.60
CA PRO A 19 -4.15 6.97 -11.29
C PRO A 19 -4.59 6.21 -12.53
N ALA A 20 -3.65 5.56 -13.22
CA ALA A 20 -3.97 4.77 -14.40
C ALA A 20 -4.58 3.40 -14.07
N CYS A 21 -4.60 3.02 -12.81
CA CYS A 21 -5.10 1.70 -12.38
C CYS A 21 -6.61 1.77 -12.13
N GLY A 22 -7.38 0.93 -12.82
CA GLY A 22 -8.84 0.92 -12.68
C GLY A 22 -9.30 0.59 -11.27
N THR A 23 -8.64 -0.38 -10.62
CA THR A 23 -8.96 -0.77 -9.24
C THR A 23 -8.71 0.40 -8.29
N CYS A 24 -7.64 1.13 -8.49
CA CYS A 24 -7.33 2.31 -7.68
C CYS A 24 -8.40 3.39 -7.82
N ARG A 25 -8.87 3.61 -9.05
CA ARG A 25 -9.91 4.60 -9.29
C ARG A 25 -11.22 4.22 -8.60
N LYS A 26 -11.57 2.93 -8.63
CA LYS A 26 -12.76 2.43 -7.94
C LYS A 26 -12.64 2.63 -6.44
N ALA A 27 -11.48 2.31 -5.88
CA ALA A 27 -11.23 2.48 -4.46
C ALA A 27 -11.34 3.94 -4.04
N LYS A 28 -10.75 4.83 -4.83
CA LYS A 28 -10.79 6.27 -4.53
C LYS A 28 -12.21 6.80 -4.55
N LYS A 29 -12.98 6.39 -5.54
CA LYS A 29 -14.38 6.79 -5.65
C LYS A 29 -15.17 6.33 -4.43
N TRP A 30 -14.92 5.11 -3.98
CA TRP A 30 -15.58 4.58 -2.78
C TRP A 30 -15.20 5.39 -1.55
N LEU A 31 -13.90 5.67 -1.36
CA LEU A 31 -13.45 6.47 -0.22
C LEU A 31 -14.11 7.84 -0.19
N ASP A 32 -14.18 8.50 -1.35
CA ASP A 32 -14.80 9.81 -1.47
C ASP A 32 -16.30 9.73 -1.17
N GLY A 33 -16.96 8.70 -1.65
CA GLY A 33 -18.38 8.47 -1.42
C GLY A 33 -18.72 8.23 0.05
N GLN A 34 -17.80 7.60 0.78
CA GLN A 34 -17.97 7.34 2.22
C GLN A 34 -17.45 8.50 3.07
N LYS A 35 -16.92 9.54 2.44
CA LYS A 35 -16.37 10.72 3.13
C LYS A 35 -15.22 10.35 4.08
N VAL A 36 -14.44 9.36 3.68
CA VAL A 36 -13.24 8.95 4.44
C VAL A 36 -12.16 10.00 4.24
N ASN A 37 -11.52 10.41 5.33
CA ASN A 37 -10.46 11.41 5.29
C ASN A 37 -9.13 10.70 5.00
N TYR A 38 -8.47 11.05 3.90
CA TYR A 38 -7.21 10.43 3.53
C TYR A 38 -6.30 11.41 2.79
N THR A 39 -5.01 11.11 2.80
CA THR A 39 -4.02 11.81 1.99
C THR A 39 -3.71 10.93 0.78
N ASP A 40 -3.85 11.50 -0.41
CA ASP A 40 -3.62 10.80 -1.67
C ASP A 40 -2.13 10.86 -2.01
N ARG A 41 -1.52 9.71 -2.30
CA ARG A 41 -0.11 9.65 -2.65
C ARG A 41 0.07 8.78 -3.88
N HIS A 42 0.76 9.31 -4.89
CA HIS A 42 1.03 8.59 -6.13
C HIS A 42 2.11 7.54 -5.87
N ILE A 43 1.74 6.27 -6.02
CA ILE A 43 2.61 5.16 -5.63
C ILE A 43 3.87 5.04 -6.49
N VAL A 44 3.84 5.58 -7.71
CA VAL A 44 4.97 5.53 -8.62
C VAL A 44 5.85 6.78 -8.50
N GLU A 45 5.23 7.98 -8.57
CA GLU A 45 5.98 9.24 -8.51
C GLU A 45 6.51 9.54 -7.12
N GLU A 46 5.79 9.10 -6.10
CA GLU A 46 6.18 9.26 -4.71
C GLU A 46 6.32 7.89 -4.07
N ARG A 47 7.13 7.07 -4.70
CA ARG A 47 7.21 5.66 -4.31
C ARG A 47 7.59 5.48 -2.85
N PRO A 48 7.08 4.41 -2.21
CA PRO A 48 7.41 4.12 -0.82
C PRO A 48 8.91 3.88 -0.64
N THR A 49 9.42 4.34 0.48
CA THR A 49 10.80 4.05 0.85
C THR A 49 10.89 2.65 1.45
N ARG A 50 12.12 2.14 1.52
CA ARG A 50 12.36 0.84 2.15
C ARG A 50 11.89 0.85 3.60
N GLU A 51 12.16 1.93 4.32
CA GLU A 51 11.77 2.07 5.73
C GLU A 51 10.26 2.08 5.91
N GLU A 52 9.56 2.80 5.03
CA GLU A 52 8.10 2.80 5.05
C GLU A 52 7.54 1.41 4.79
N LEU A 53 8.05 0.75 3.77
CA LEU A 53 7.58 -0.59 3.42
C LEU A 53 7.81 -1.58 4.54
N LYS A 54 8.95 -1.50 5.21
CA LYS A 54 9.23 -2.37 6.35
C LYS A 54 8.24 -2.14 7.49
N MET A 55 7.99 -0.88 7.79
CA MET A 55 7.06 -0.50 8.85
C MET A 55 5.65 -0.99 8.54
N TRP A 56 5.19 -0.77 7.31
CA TRP A 56 3.86 -1.20 6.89
C TRP A 56 3.74 -2.72 6.85
N PHE A 57 4.78 -3.39 6.39
CA PHE A 57 4.82 -4.85 6.37
C PHE A 57 4.67 -5.40 7.79
N GLU A 58 5.45 -4.90 8.73
CA GLU A 58 5.37 -5.33 10.12
C GLU A 58 4.00 -5.04 10.73
N ARG A 59 3.45 -3.87 10.43
CA ARG A 59 2.12 -3.49 10.92
C ARG A 59 1.01 -4.38 10.37
N SER A 60 1.17 -4.83 9.13
CA SER A 60 0.12 -5.60 8.46
C SER A 60 -0.04 -7.01 9.02
N GLY A 61 1.01 -7.60 9.55
CA GLY A 61 0.99 -9.00 9.98
C GLY A 61 0.88 -9.99 8.83
N LEU A 62 1.01 -9.53 7.59
CA LEU A 62 0.88 -10.37 6.40
C LEU A 62 2.25 -10.76 5.85
N PRO A 63 2.33 -11.83 5.05
CA PRO A 63 3.60 -12.17 4.38
C PRO A 63 4.04 -11.05 3.45
N LEU A 64 5.33 -10.80 3.39
CA LEU A 64 5.89 -9.73 2.55
C LEU A 64 5.54 -9.91 1.07
N ARG A 65 5.41 -11.15 0.63
CA ARG A 65 5.02 -11.47 -0.75
C ARG A 65 3.70 -10.79 -1.15
N LYS A 66 2.80 -10.58 -0.19
CA LYS A 66 1.51 -9.95 -0.44
C LYS A 66 1.63 -8.47 -0.86
N PHE A 67 2.76 -7.86 -0.59
CA PHE A 67 3.01 -6.47 -0.95
C PHE A 67 3.43 -6.29 -2.41
N PHE A 68 3.64 -7.39 -3.14
CA PHE A 68 4.01 -7.31 -4.54
C PHE A 68 2.78 -7.27 -5.44
N ASN A 69 2.88 -6.48 -6.50
CA ASN A 69 1.83 -6.39 -7.52
C ASN A 69 2.00 -7.57 -8.49
N THR A 70 1.42 -8.71 -8.13
CA THR A 70 1.63 -9.97 -8.87
C THR A 70 1.02 -9.99 -10.25
N SER A 71 0.05 -9.13 -10.53
CA SER A 71 -0.56 -9.05 -11.86
C SER A 71 0.12 -8.00 -12.76
N GLY A 72 1.14 -7.33 -12.25
CA GLY A 72 1.83 -6.28 -13.00
C GLY A 72 2.80 -6.84 -14.02
N LEU A 73 3.03 -6.05 -15.08
CA LEU A 73 3.96 -6.43 -16.13
C LEU A 73 5.38 -6.57 -15.63
N LEU A 74 5.80 -5.66 -14.75
CA LEU A 74 7.16 -5.66 -14.22
C LEU A 74 7.43 -6.90 -13.38
N TYR A 75 6.47 -7.27 -12.53
CA TYR A 75 6.56 -8.49 -11.72
C TYR A 75 6.76 -9.72 -12.63
N LYS A 76 5.99 -9.79 -13.70
CA LYS A 76 6.05 -10.91 -14.63
C LYS A 76 7.34 -10.91 -15.44
N SER A 77 7.76 -9.75 -15.96
CA SER A 77 8.96 -9.66 -16.77
C SER A 77 10.21 -9.96 -15.97
N MET A 78 10.22 -9.66 -14.68
CA MET A 78 11.33 -9.98 -13.79
C MET A 78 11.26 -11.40 -13.23
N GLN A 79 10.22 -12.15 -13.56
CA GLN A 79 10.04 -13.53 -13.10
C GLN A 79 10.06 -13.66 -11.58
N LEU A 80 9.42 -12.72 -10.91
CA LEU A 80 9.46 -12.66 -9.45
C LEU A 80 8.71 -13.80 -8.78
N LYS A 81 7.72 -14.37 -9.46
CA LYS A 81 7.00 -15.51 -8.91
C LYS A 81 7.97 -16.63 -8.50
N GLU A 82 8.99 -16.86 -9.29
CA GLU A 82 9.99 -17.90 -9.03
C GLU A 82 11.12 -17.40 -8.15
N LYS A 83 11.48 -16.12 -8.29
CA LYS A 83 12.68 -15.58 -7.64
C LYS A 83 12.49 -15.20 -6.19
N LEU A 84 11.28 -14.79 -5.79
CA LEU A 84 11.06 -14.29 -4.44
C LEU A 84 11.39 -15.30 -3.34
N ASP A 85 11.16 -16.58 -3.60
CA ASP A 85 11.43 -17.62 -2.60
C ASP A 85 12.91 -17.69 -2.21
N GLY A 86 13.81 -17.33 -3.13
CA GLY A 86 15.24 -17.32 -2.87
C GLY A 86 15.77 -16.00 -2.32
N MET A 87 14.91 -15.02 -2.12
CA MET A 87 15.31 -13.69 -1.68
C MET A 87 15.02 -13.50 -0.20
N SER A 88 15.97 -12.85 0.51
CA SER A 88 15.75 -12.49 1.90
C SER A 88 14.71 -11.39 2.02
N GLU A 89 14.21 -11.20 3.24
CA GLU A 89 13.26 -10.12 3.52
C GLU A 89 13.87 -8.76 3.12
N GLY A 90 15.12 -8.53 3.49
CA GLY A 90 15.81 -7.28 3.14
C GLY A 90 15.90 -7.06 1.64
N GLU A 91 16.22 -8.13 0.89
CA GLU A 91 16.30 -8.05 -0.55
C GLU A 91 14.95 -7.75 -1.18
N GLN A 92 13.89 -8.35 -0.67
CA GLN A 92 12.54 -8.09 -1.16
C GLN A 92 12.12 -6.64 -0.88
N LEU A 93 12.45 -6.13 0.30
CA LEU A 93 12.14 -4.73 0.65
C LEU A 93 12.89 -3.75 -0.25
N GLU A 94 14.16 -4.03 -0.53
CA GLU A 94 14.94 -3.22 -1.46
C GLU A 94 14.32 -3.21 -2.85
N LEU A 95 13.89 -4.38 -3.30
CA LEU A 95 13.27 -4.52 -4.62
C LEU A 95 11.97 -3.72 -4.70
N LEU A 96 11.10 -3.85 -3.69
CA LEU A 96 9.84 -3.11 -3.64
C LEU A 96 10.08 -1.60 -3.65
N ALA A 97 11.10 -1.15 -2.92
CA ALA A 97 11.42 0.27 -2.84
C ALA A 97 12.03 0.83 -4.13
N SER A 98 12.49 -0.05 -5.02
CA SER A 98 13.14 0.38 -6.25
C SER A 98 12.17 0.89 -7.31
N ASP A 99 10.92 0.45 -7.28
CA ASP A 99 9.93 0.85 -8.29
C ASP A 99 8.52 0.67 -7.74
N GLY A 100 7.77 1.76 -7.70
CA GLY A 100 6.39 1.75 -7.19
C GLY A 100 5.46 0.83 -7.96
N LYS A 101 5.79 0.49 -9.20
CA LYS A 101 4.99 -0.43 -10.00
C LYS A 101 5.06 -1.86 -9.49
N LEU A 102 6.07 -2.18 -8.70
CA LEU A 102 6.20 -3.50 -8.09
C LEU A 102 5.30 -3.66 -6.86
N VAL A 103 4.81 -2.56 -6.31
CA VAL A 103 4.06 -2.57 -5.06
C VAL A 103 2.58 -2.80 -5.35
N LYS A 104 1.96 -3.67 -4.56
CA LYS A 104 0.51 -3.93 -4.59
C LYS A 104 -0.23 -2.62 -4.41
N ARG A 105 -1.29 -2.41 -5.18
CA ARG A 105 -2.07 -1.19 -5.11
C ARG A 105 -3.56 -1.46 -5.32
N PRO A 106 -4.43 -0.62 -4.73
CA PRO A 106 -4.08 0.48 -3.83
C PRO A 106 -3.71 -0.02 -2.44
N LEU A 107 -3.07 0.87 -1.65
CA LEU A 107 -2.78 0.60 -0.25
C LEU A 107 -3.48 1.67 0.60
N VAL A 108 -4.02 1.25 1.74
CA VAL A 108 -4.45 2.20 2.77
C VAL A 108 -3.66 1.92 4.03
N ILE A 109 -2.97 2.94 4.52
CA ILE A 109 -2.14 2.84 5.70
C ILE A 109 -2.85 3.56 6.84
N GLY A 110 -3.22 2.82 7.87
CA GLY A 110 -3.77 3.37 9.09
C GLY A 110 -2.75 3.31 10.21
N GLU A 111 -3.15 3.76 11.38
CA GLU A 111 -2.26 3.79 12.53
C GLU A 111 -1.86 2.38 12.97
N ASP A 112 -2.77 1.44 12.88
CA ASP A 112 -2.56 0.07 13.35
C ASP A 112 -2.95 -1.01 12.32
N PHE A 113 -3.12 -0.63 11.06
CA PHE A 113 -3.50 -1.59 10.02
C PHE A 113 -2.97 -1.16 8.67
N VAL A 114 -2.94 -2.10 7.74
CA VAL A 114 -2.62 -1.86 6.33
C VAL A 114 -3.60 -2.66 5.49
N LEU A 115 -4.24 -1.99 4.53
CA LEU A 115 -5.11 -2.67 3.58
C LEU A 115 -4.38 -2.78 2.24
N LEU A 116 -4.33 -3.99 1.70
CA LEU A 116 -3.64 -4.30 0.45
C LEU A 116 -4.65 -4.65 -0.62
N GLY A 117 -4.68 -3.86 -1.68
CA GLY A 117 -5.66 -4.04 -2.74
C GLY A 117 -7.04 -3.59 -2.27
N PHE A 118 -8.00 -3.55 -3.21
CA PHE A 118 -9.34 -3.09 -2.88
C PHE A 118 -10.29 -4.28 -2.73
N LYS A 119 -10.60 -4.61 -1.48
CA LYS A 119 -11.58 -5.64 -1.12
C LYS A 119 -12.66 -4.95 -0.31
N LEU A 120 -13.81 -4.70 -0.93
CA LEU A 120 -14.85 -3.86 -0.37
C LEU A 120 -15.26 -4.28 1.05
N GLU A 121 -15.51 -5.56 1.26
CA GLU A 121 -15.95 -6.04 2.58
C GLU A 121 -14.91 -5.75 3.66
N GLU A 122 -13.65 -5.95 3.35
CA GLU A 122 -12.56 -5.69 4.28
C GLU A 122 -12.46 -4.20 4.58
N TRP A 123 -12.55 -3.37 3.56
CA TRP A 123 -12.47 -1.91 3.72
C TRP A 123 -13.64 -1.39 4.54
N GLU A 124 -14.84 -1.94 4.33
CA GLU A 124 -16.00 -1.55 5.11
C GLU A 124 -15.80 -1.86 6.59
N LYS A 125 -15.30 -3.05 6.90
CA LYS A 125 -15.07 -3.46 8.29
C LYS A 125 -14.06 -2.57 8.99
N VAL A 126 -13.02 -2.17 8.30
CA VAL A 126 -11.90 -1.44 8.89
C VAL A 126 -12.14 0.06 8.91
N LEU A 127 -12.70 0.62 7.85
CA LEU A 127 -12.79 2.07 7.68
C LEU A 127 -14.12 2.68 8.11
N LEU A 128 -15.17 1.89 8.19
CA LEU A 128 -16.51 2.40 8.51
C LEU A 128 -16.99 2.06 9.92
N LYS A 129 -16.09 1.76 10.81
CA LYS A 129 -16.46 1.49 12.20
C LYS A 129 -16.94 2.72 12.91
#